data_4db84502e2035c0b24887fd3dd5bb695
#
_entry.id   4db84502e2035c0b24887fd3dd5bb695
#
_cell.length_a   1.000
_cell.length_b   1.000
_cell.length_c   1.000
_cell.angle_alpha   90.00
_cell.angle_beta   90.00
_cell.angle_gamma   90.00
#
_symmetry.space_group_name_H-M   'P 1'
#
loop_
_entity.id
_entity.type
_entity.pdbx_description
1 polymer ?
#
loop_
_entity_poly.entity_id
_entity_poly.type
_entity_poly.pdbx_seq_one_letter_code
_entity_poly.pdbx_strand_id
1 'polypeptide(L)'
;MADFRQGVALVVGGSGGIGSAITKAFAAERVSLAITYRHNEEAARAVAVDIEAQGGQCSVHRVDLGELEAVRACVDSLVDSHGAIHTIAHAAGTHIDQPYISNTTPEQWRNTMDWDVNGFFHVVHAALPHLRASQGSIVFVSSAGLKRFPPGDVLSVAPKGAIEALVRGIAREEGRYGVRANNVAVGVVDAGMFPKLVERGELSQEWIDAATRNTPLRRFGTPQEIADAVVFLASEQARYVTGQTLFVDGGYTL
;
A
#
# COMPACT_ATOMS: atom_id res chain seq x y z
N MET A 1 4.92 -19.81 -9.54
CA MET A 1 3.75 -18.95 -9.42
C MET A 1 3.24 -19.04 -8.00
N ALA A 2 2.95 -17.91 -7.39
CA ALA A 2 2.27 -17.88 -6.11
C ALA A 2 0.82 -18.37 -6.29
N ASP A 3 0.25 -19.00 -5.26
CA ASP A 3 -1.12 -19.47 -5.30
C ASP A 3 -2.04 -18.46 -4.61
N PHE A 4 -3.17 -18.12 -5.25
CA PHE A 4 -4.15 -17.16 -4.77
C PHE A 4 -5.55 -17.76 -4.79
N ARG A 5 -6.41 -17.29 -3.90
CA ARG A 5 -7.83 -17.61 -3.90
C ARG A 5 -8.51 -17.09 -5.16
N GLN A 6 -9.67 -17.65 -5.50
CA GLN A 6 -10.47 -17.15 -6.62
C GLN A 6 -11.04 -15.75 -6.33
N GLY A 7 -11.17 -14.93 -7.38
CA GLY A 7 -11.67 -13.57 -7.30
C GLY A 7 -10.66 -12.54 -7.78
N VAL A 8 -10.74 -11.34 -7.25
CA VAL A 8 -9.92 -10.19 -7.63
C VAL A 8 -9.01 -9.74 -6.49
N ALA A 9 -7.80 -9.29 -6.82
CA ALA A 9 -6.98 -8.49 -5.91
C ALA A 9 -7.22 -7.01 -6.17
N LEU A 10 -7.60 -6.28 -5.13
CA LEU A 10 -7.76 -4.83 -5.16
C LEU A 10 -6.47 -4.16 -4.70
N VAL A 11 -5.82 -3.40 -5.60
CA VAL A 11 -4.65 -2.58 -5.27
C VAL A 11 -5.09 -1.14 -5.08
N VAL A 12 -5.19 -0.70 -3.84
CA VAL A 12 -5.57 0.66 -3.49
C VAL A 12 -4.38 1.59 -3.73
N GLY A 13 -4.54 2.58 -4.62
CA GLY A 13 -3.44 3.41 -5.09
C GLY A 13 -2.55 2.72 -6.13
N GLY A 14 -3.12 1.80 -6.93
CA GLY A 14 -2.41 0.98 -7.91
C GLY A 14 -1.77 1.74 -9.07
N SER A 15 -1.99 3.04 -9.20
CA SER A 15 -1.34 3.93 -10.19
C SER A 15 -0.10 4.66 -9.65
N GLY A 16 0.17 4.58 -8.34
CA GLY A 16 1.34 5.19 -7.72
C GLY A 16 2.64 4.43 -8.03
N GLY A 17 3.81 5.01 -7.70
CA GLY A 17 5.10 4.40 -8.01
C GLY A 17 5.27 2.98 -7.45
N ILE A 18 4.98 2.78 -6.16
CA ILE A 18 5.00 1.45 -5.52
C ILE A 18 3.75 0.65 -5.92
N GLY A 19 2.57 1.28 -5.92
CA GLY A 19 1.33 0.62 -6.26
C GLY A 19 1.30 0.03 -7.67
N SER A 20 1.89 0.70 -8.66
CA SER A 20 1.99 0.18 -10.03
C SER A 20 2.89 -1.05 -10.13
N ALA A 21 4.00 -1.08 -9.37
CA ALA A 21 4.85 -2.26 -9.29
C ALA A 21 4.13 -3.44 -8.62
N ILE A 22 3.39 -3.18 -7.53
CA ILE A 22 2.55 -4.20 -6.88
C ILE A 22 1.51 -4.74 -7.86
N THR A 23 0.83 -3.87 -8.60
CA THR A 23 -0.18 -4.27 -9.59
C THR A 23 0.44 -5.16 -10.68
N LYS A 24 1.59 -4.76 -11.23
CA LYS A 24 2.32 -5.54 -12.24
C LYS A 24 2.84 -6.88 -11.69
N ALA A 25 3.28 -6.92 -10.44
CA ALA A 25 3.73 -8.16 -9.81
C ALA A 25 2.57 -9.16 -9.61
N PHE A 26 1.39 -8.72 -9.19
CA PHE A 26 0.20 -9.57 -9.18
C PHE A 26 -0.21 -10.02 -10.58
N ALA A 27 -0.12 -9.17 -11.60
CA ALA A 27 -0.41 -9.54 -12.99
C ALA A 27 0.50 -10.66 -13.48
N ALA A 28 1.80 -10.64 -13.12
CA ALA A 28 2.76 -11.70 -13.45
C ALA A 28 2.38 -13.05 -12.83
N GLU A 29 1.66 -13.05 -11.70
CA GLU A 29 1.08 -14.24 -11.07
C GLU A 29 -0.30 -14.63 -11.64
N ARG A 30 -0.76 -13.95 -12.72
CA ARG A 30 -2.04 -14.18 -13.39
C ARG A 30 -3.26 -13.94 -12.50
N VAL A 31 -3.15 -13.02 -11.55
CA VAL A 31 -4.26 -12.60 -10.69
C VAL A 31 -5.13 -11.60 -11.44
N SER A 32 -6.44 -11.73 -11.36
CA SER A 32 -7.38 -10.68 -11.82
C SER A 32 -7.27 -9.47 -10.92
N LEU A 33 -7.20 -8.28 -11.49
CA LEU A 33 -6.85 -7.05 -10.78
C LEU A 33 -7.92 -5.98 -10.90
N ALA A 34 -8.06 -5.25 -9.81
CA ALA A 34 -8.70 -3.94 -9.79
C ALA A 34 -7.75 -2.94 -9.12
N ILE A 35 -7.63 -1.76 -9.68
CA ILE A 35 -6.84 -0.69 -9.09
C ILE A 35 -7.70 0.53 -8.82
N THR A 36 -7.41 1.23 -7.72
CA THR A 36 -8.03 2.53 -7.46
C THR A 36 -7.07 3.68 -7.72
N TYR A 37 -7.63 4.79 -8.14
CA TYR A 37 -6.95 6.08 -8.24
C TYR A 37 -7.88 7.20 -7.75
N ARG A 38 -7.31 8.35 -7.40
CA ARG A 38 -8.10 9.54 -6.99
C ARG A 38 -8.14 10.60 -8.08
N HIS A 39 -6.97 11.03 -8.56
CA HIS A 39 -6.83 12.18 -9.47
C HIS A 39 -6.19 11.83 -10.81
N ASN A 40 -5.26 10.88 -10.86
CA ASN A 40 -4.49 10.59 -12.06
C ASN A 40 -5.06 9.36 -12.78
N GLU A 41 -6.11 9.59 -13.58
CA GLU A 41 -6.74 8.57 -14.41
C GLU A 41 -5.79 8.06 -15.50
N GLU A 42 -5.03 8.95 -16.12
CA GLU A 42 -4.10 8.59 -17.20
C GLU A 42 -3.07 7.57 -16.73
N ALA A 43 -2.43 7.82 -15.57
CA ALA A 43 -1.48 6.86 -14.99
C ALA A 43 -2.14 5.53 -14.62
N ALA A 44 -3.39 5.55 -14.13
CA ALA A 44 -4.11 4.33 -13.78
C ALA A 44 -4.45 3.51 -15.05
N ARG A 45 -4.93 4.16 -16.10
CA ARG A 45 -5.21 3.51 -17.38
C ARG A 45 -3.94 2.98 -18.06
N ALA A 46 -2.82 3.71 -17.98
CA ALA A 46 -1.55 3.23 -18.53
C ALA A 46 -1.10 1.91 -17.85
N VAL A 47 -1.27 1.78 -16.55
CA VAL A 47 -0.97 0.52 -15.84
C VAL A 47 -1.88 -0.61 -16.33
N ALA A 48 -3.19 -0.36 -16.48
CA ALA A 48 -4.13 -1.37 -16.97
C ALA A 48 -3.80 -1.82 -18.40
N VAL A 49 -3.52 -0.87 -19.32
CA VAL A 49 -3.11 -1.16 -20.69
C VAL A 49 -1.84 -2.02 -20.76
N ASP A 50 -0.83 -1.71 -19.93
CA ASP A 50 0.40 -2.51 -19.85
C ASP A 50 0.11 -3.97 -19.44
N ILE A 51 -0.83 -4.16 -18.51
CA ILE A 51 -1.22 -5.49 -18.01
C ILE A 51 -2.02 -6.25 -19.08
N GLU A 52 -2.98 -5.57 -19.72
CA GLU A 52 -3.81 -6.16 -20.80
C GLU A 52 -2.96 -6.56 -22.00
N ALA A 53 -1.96 -5.75 -22.36
CA ALA A 53 -1.01 -6.08 -23.42
C ALA A 53 -0.20 -7.37 -23.15
N GLN A 54 -0.08 -7.77 -21.89
CA GLN A 54 0.56 -9.01 -21.44
C GLN A 54 -0.45 -10.15 -21.22
N GLY A 55 -1.72 -9.94 -21.58
CA GLY A 55 -2.79 -10.94 -21.45
C GLY A 55 -3.41 -11.03 -20.05
N GLY A 56 -3.13 -10.08 -19.18
CA GLY A 56 -3.76 -9.96 -17.85
C GLY A 56 -5.09 -9.21 -17.90
N GLN A 57 -5.75 -9.11 -16.76
CA GLN A 57 -7.01 -8.37 -16.58
C GLN A 57 -6.82 -7.34 -15.46
N CYS A 58 -7.13 -6.07 -15.73
CA CYS A 58 -7.03 -4.99 -14.75
C CYS A 58 -8.14 -3.96 -14.96
N SER A 59 -9.07 -3.87 -14.02
CA SER A 59 -10.09 -2.83 -14.01
C SER A 59 -9.61 -1.59 -13.24
N VAL A 60 -10.09 -0.40 -13.64
CA VAL A 60 -9.63 0.88 -13.11
C VAL A 60 -10.81 1.63 -12.49
N HIS A 61 -10.70 2.03 -11.22
CA HIS A 61 -11.79 2.65 -10.47
C HIS A 61 -11.34 3.96 -9.84
N ARG A 62 -12.11 5.04 -10.11
CA ARG A 62 -11.92 6.31 -9.42
C ARG A 62 -12.62 6.26 -8.07
N VAL A 63 -11.86 6.35 -6.99
CA VAL A 63 -12.41 6.29 -5.62
C VAL A 63 -11.75 7.36 -4.75
N ASP A 64 -12.58 8.16 -4.10
CA ASP A 64 -12.15 8.99 -2.98
C ASP A 64 -12.27 8.16 -1.70
N LEU A 65 -11.14 7.83 -1.07
CA LEU A 65 -11.11 7.00 0.14
C LEU A 65 -11.73 7.72 1.36
N GLY A 66 -11.82 9.04 1.33
CA GLY A 66 -12.51 9.82 2.36
C GLY A 66 -14.04 9.59 2.36
N GLU A 67 -14.60 9.10 1.25
CA GLU A 67 -16.03 8.92 1.05
C GLU A 67 -16.42 7.45 1.21
N LEU A 68 -16.88 7.05 2.40
CA LEU A 68 -17.22 5.66 2.72
C LEU A 68 -18.18 5.03 1.70
N GLU A 69 -19.20 5.76 1.26
CA GLU A 69 -20.19 5.23 0.31
C GLU A 69 -19.59 5.00 -1.08
N ALA A 70 -18.64 5.84 -1.52
CA ALA A 70 -17.90 5.60 -2.76
C ALA A 70 -17.01 4.36 -2.67
N VAL A 71 -16.38 4.14 -1.51
CA VAL A 71 -15.58 2.93 -1.24
C VAL A 71 -16.48 1.68 -1.24
N ARG A 72 -17.63 1.71 -0.57
CA ARG A 72 -18.61 0.60 -0.57
C ARG A 72 -19.07 0.27 -1.97
N ALA A 73 -19.52 1.27 -2.73
CA ALA A 73 -19.99 1.06 -4.10
C ALA A 73 -18.90 0.42 -4.99
N CYS A 74 -17.64 0.82 -4.83
CA CYS A 74 -16.52 0.20 -5.53
C CYS A 74 -16.34 -1.27 -5.13
N VAL A 75 -16.32 -1.57 -3.83
CA VAL A 75 -16.16 -2.94 -3.30
C VAL A 75 -17.29 -3.84 -3.78
N ASP A 76 -18.54 -3.39 -3.68
CA ASP A 76 -19.73 -4.14 -4.12
C ASP A 76 -19.67 -4.43 -5.63
N SER A 77 -19.34 -3.43 -6.45
CA SER A 77 -19.15 -3.60 -7.89
C SER A 77 -18.06 -4.61 -8.26
N LEU A 78 -16.98 -4.67 -7.48
CA LEU A 78 -15.92 -5.66 -7.68
C LEU A 78 -16.38 -7.07 -7.34
N VAL A 79 -17.14 -7.22 -6.27
CA VAL A 79 -17.73 -8.53 -5.89
C VAL A 79 -18.73 -9.00 -6.95
N ASP A 80 -19.59 -8.11 -7.44
CA ASP A 80 -20.56 -8.42 -8.49
C ASP A 80 -19.86 -8.86 -9.78
N SER A 81 -18.74 -8.23 -10.13
CA SER A 81 -18.03 -8.48 -11.39
C SER A 81 -17.11 -9.71 -11.34
N HIS A 82 -16.49 -9.98 -10.17
CA HIS A 82 -15.44 -11.00 -10.01
C HIS A 82 -15.83 -12.13 -9.06
N GLY A 83 -17.02 -12.07 -8.45
CA GLY A 83 -17.52 -13.06 -7.50
C GLY A 83 -16.93 -12.96 -6.09
N ALA A 84 -15.69 -12.50 -5.94
CA ALA A 84 -15.02 -12.34 -4.66
C ALA A 84 -13.86 -11.34 -4.72
N ILE A 85 -13.53 -10.77 -3.57
CA ILE A 85 -12.25 -10.08 -3.33
C ILE A 85 -11.44 -10.97 -2.40
N HIS A 86 -10.26 -11.42 -2.84
CA HIS A 86 -9.38 -12.25 -2.03
C HIS A 86 -8.18 -11.49 -1.44
N THR A 87 -7.82 -10.34 -1.99
CA THR A 87 -6.67 -9.55 -1.52
C THR A 87 -6.98 -8.06 -1.57
N ILE A 88 -6.60 -7.35 -0.50
CA ILE A 88 -6.44 -5.90 -0.49
C ILE A 88 -4.94 -5.60 -0.33
N ALA A 89 -4.33 -5.01 -1.35
CA ALA A 89 -2.99 -4.42 -1.24
C ALA A 89 -3.13 -2.90 -1.17
N HIS A 90 -2.86 -2.31 0.00
CA HIS A 90 -3.05 -0.88 0.21
C HIS A 90 -1.71 -0.15 0.10
N ALA A 91 -1.51 0.54 -1.01
CA ALA A 91 -0.32 1.33 -1.33
C ALA A 91 -0.65 2.82 -1.58
N ALA A 92 -1.89 3.24 -1.27
CA ALA A 92 -2.26 4.64 -1.31
C ALA A 92 -1.65 5.40 -0.14
N GLY A 93 -1.29 6.64 -0.39
CA GLY A 93 -0.83 7.58 0.61
C GLY A 93 -0.93 9.00 0.07
N THR A 94 -1.13 9.95 0.97
CA THR A 94 -1.24 11.36 0.62
C THR A 94 0.12 11.89 0.18
N HIS A 95 0.14 12.79 -0.80
CA HIS A 95 1.31 13.61 -1.03
C HIS A 95 1.41 14.64 0.10
N ILE A 96 2.50 14.60 0.82
CA ILE A 96 2.76 15.43 2.01
C ILE A 96 4.05 16.21 1.84
N ASP A 97 4.04 17.44 2.38
CA ASP A 97 5.27 18.15 2.70
C ASP A 97 5.95 17.48 3.89
N GLN A 98 7.24 17.77 4.10
CA GLN A 98 8.01 17.23 5.22
C GLN A 98 8.35 18.28 6.29
N PRO A 99 7.36 18.94 6.92
CA PRO A 99 7.63 19.91 7.98
C PRO A 99 8.07 19.20 9.26
N TYR A 100 8.94 19.86 10.03
CA TYR A 100 9.12 19.46 11.43
C TYR A 100 7.80 19.57 12.20
N ILE A 101 7.66 18.76 13.27
CA ILE A 101 6.42 18.72 14.09
C ILE A 101 6.00 20.12 14.55
N SER A 102 6.96 20.97 14.94
CA SER A 102 6.69 22.35 15.36
C SER A 102 6.08 23.24 14.28
N ASN A 103 6.27 22.88 13.01
CA ASN A 103 5.79 23.64 11.85
C ASN A 103 4.60 22.95 11.16
N THR A 104 4.22 21.76 11.61
CA THR A 104 3.04 21.03 11.10
C THR A 104 1.78 21.73 11.58
N THR A 105 0.94 22.16 10.63
CA THR A 105 -0.34 22.80 10.98
C THR A 105 -1.39 21.77 11.42
N PRO A 106 -2.35 22.15 12.28
CA PRO A 106 -3.49 21.29 12.62
C PRO A 106 -4.31 20.85 11.40
N GLU A 107 -4.33 21.66 10.36
CA GLU A 107 -5.03 21.32 9.11
C GLU A 107 -4.28 20.24 8.32
N GLN A 108 -2.98 20.35 8.12
CA GLN A 108 -2.15 19.31 7.50
C GLN A 108 -2.30 17.99 8.24
N TRP A 109 -2.24 18.04 9.58
CA TRP A 109 -2.43 16.87 10.43
C TRP A 109 -3.79 16.20 10.20
N ARG A 110 -4.89 16.96 10.31
CA ARG A 110 -6.24 16.42 10.09
C ARG A 110 -6.40 15.81 8.71
N ASN A 111 -6.02 16.57 7.68
CA ASN A 111 -6.15 16.12 6.30
C ASN A 111 -5.42 14.79 6.08
N THR A 112 -4.20 14.66 6.62
CA THR A 112 -3.41 13.42 6.46
C THR A 112 -4.06 12.25 7.22
N MET A 113 -4.54 12.48 8.46
CA MET A 113 -5.24 11.44 9.23
C MET A 113 -6.54 11.02 8.55
N ASP A 114 -7.31 11.96 8.04
CA ASP A 114 -8.57 11.68 7.34
C ASP A 114 -8.34 10.86 6.06
N TRP A 115 -7.32 11.22 5.28
CA TRP A 115 -7.04 10.54 4.03
C TRP A 115 -6.42 9.17 4.21
N ASP A 116 -5.40 9.07 5.03
CA ASP A 116 -4.62 7.84 5.17
C ASP A 116 -5.32 6.88 6.16
N VAL A 117 -5.65 7.33 7.37
CA VAL A 117 -6.18 6.44 8.42
C VAL A 117 -7.65 6.13 8.20
N ASN A 118 -8.50 7.16 8.05
CA ASN A 118 -9.92 6.93 7.81
C ASN A 118 -10.14 6.28 6.44
N GLY A 119 -9.38 6.67 5.42
CA GLY A 119 -9.43 6.04 4.10
C GLY A 119 -9.08 4.56 4.13
N PHE A 120 -8.04 4.16 4.84
CA PHE A 120 -7.71 2.74 5.06
C PHE A 120 -8.84 2.02 5.79
N PHE A 121 -9.36 2.62 6.87
CA PHE A 121 -10.47 2.05 7.64
C PHE A 121 -11.71 1.85 6.77
N HIS A 122 -12.07 2.81 5.92
CA HIS A 122 -13.22 2.69 5.00
C HIS A 122 -13.07 1.50 4.05
N VAL A 123 -11.89 1.32 3.44
CA VAL A 123 -11.61 0.18 2.55
C VAL A 123 -11.75 -1.14 3.29
N VAL A 124 -11.13 -1.25 4.45
CA VAL A 124 -11.18 -2.48 5.26
C VAL A 124 -12.61 -2.75 5.72
N HIS A 125 -13.31 -1.75 6.25
CA HIS A 125 -14.68 -1.90 6.75
C HIS A 125 -15.64 -2.38 5.65
N ALA A 126 -15.53 -1.84 4.44
CA ALA A 126 -16.33 -2.28 3.32
C ALA A 126 -15.97 -3.70 2.85
N ALA A 127 -14.67 -4.03 2.82
CA ALA A 127 -14.20 -5.30 2.26
C ALA A 127 -14.25 -6.49 3.24
N LEU A 128 -14.27 -6.28 4.55
CA LEU A 128 -14.19 -7.36 5.56
C LEU A 128 -15.22 -8.47 5.38
N PRO A 129 -16.52 -8.21 5.11
CA PRO A 129 -17.49 -9.28 4.87
C PRO A 129 -17.07 -10.20 3.71
N HIS A 130 -16.55 -9.62 2.64
CA HIS A 130 -16.10 -10.34 1.45
C HIS A 130 -14.78 -11.07 1.68
N LEU A 131 -13.84 -10.47 2.42
CA LEU A 131 -12.59 -11.11 2.83
C LEU A 131 -12.83 -12.29 3.77
N ARG A 132 -13.85 -12.26 4.64
CA ARG A 132 -14.27 -13.42 5.43
C ARG A 132 -14.76 -14.55 4.55
N ALA A 133 -15.58 -14.26 3.54
CA ALA A 133 -16.11 -15.25 2.61
C ALA A 133 -15.00 -15.90 1.77
N SER A 134 -14.01 -15.15 1.33
CA SER A 134 -12.87 -15.63 0.55
C SER A 134 -11.71 -16.16 1.40
N GLN A 135 -11.71 -15.98 2.72
CA GLN A 135 -10.56 -16.20 3.62
C GLN A 135 -9.32 -15.43 3.12
N GLY A 136 -9.53 -14.18 2.76
CA GLY A 136 -8.58 -13.37 2.02
C GLY A 136 -7.48 -12.74 2.87
N SER A 137 -6.75 -11.81 2.26
CA SER A 137 -5.63 -11.14 2.91
C SER A 137 -5.62 -9.63 2.71
N ILE A 138 -5.07 -8.93 3.69
CA ILE A 138 -4.79 -7.49 3.63
C ILE A 138 -3.28 -7.30 3.78
N VAL A 139 -2.66 -6.54 2.87
CA VAL A 139 -1.26 -6.12 2.98
C VAL A 139 -1.18 -4.60 2.86
N PHE A 140 -0.69 -3.97 3.91
CA PHE A 140 -0.51 -2.52 3.95
C PHE A 140 0.97 -2.15 3.73
N VAL A 141 1.21 -1.19 2.84
CA VAL A 141 2.55 -0.61 2.62
C VAL A 141 2.80 0.46 3.66
N SER A 142 3.57 0.11 4.67
CA SER A 142 3.93 0.93 5.82
C SER A 142 5.29 1.61 5.64
N SER A 143 5.93 2.02 6.73
CA SER A 143 7.22 2.72 6.72
C SER A 143 8.17 2.19 7.79
N ALA A 144 9.42 1.99 7.42
CA ALA A 144 10.54 1.76 8.34
C ALA A 144 10.75 2.94 9.31
N GLY A 145 10.21 4.12 8.96
CA GLY A 145 10.17 5.30 9.81
C GLY A 145 9.47 5.10 11.16
N LEU A 146 8.61 4.09 11.29
CA LEU A 146 8.01 3.73 12.60
C LEU A 146 9.04 3.15 13.59
N LYS A 147 10.11 2.55 13.11
CA LYS A 147 11.18 2.00 13.95
C LYS A 147 12.37 2.97 14.06
N ARG A 148 12.70 3.67 12.97
CA ARG A 148 13.76 4.68 12.94
C ARG A 148 13.19 5.97 12.33
N PHE A 149 12.67 6.82 13.20
CA PHE A 149 11.92 8.02 12.82
C PHE A 149 12.78 9.04 12.07
N PRO A 150 12.48 9.40 10.81
CA PRO A 150 13.19 10.46 10.09
C PRO A 150 12.67 11.82 10.53
N PRO A 151 13.55 12.80 10.83
CA PRO A 151 13.10 14.16 11.08
C PRO A 151 12.29 14.74 9.91
N GLY A 152 11.18 15.43 10.21
CA GLY A 152 10.30 16.03 9.20
C GLY A 152 9.27 15.06 8.60
N ASP A 153 9.20 13.81 9.04
CA ASP A 153 8.32 12.80 8.40
C ASP A 153 7.07 12.45 9.23
N VAL A 154 6.64 13.35 10.12
CA VAL A 154 5.51 13.08 11.03
C VAL A 154 4.21 12.79 10.29
N LEU A 155 3.94 13.51 9.20
CA LEU A 155 2.73 13.34 8.40
C LEU A 155 2.70 12.02 7.61
N SER A 156 3.88 11.40 7.38
CA SER A 156 3.97 10.05 6.81
C SER A 156 3.90 8.97 7.89
N VAL A 157 4.72 9.12 8.94
CA VAL A 157 4.95 8.04 9.91
C VAL A 157 3.77 7.87 10.87
N ALA A 158 3.19 8.96 11.38
CA ALA A 158 2.14 8.87 12.39
C ALA A 158 0.85 8.17 11.88
N PRO A 159 0.31 8.51 10.70
CA PRO A 159 -0.82 7.77 10.12
C PRO A 159 -0.51 6.29 9.92
N LYS A 160 0.68 5.96 9.44
CA LYS A 160 1.10 4.56 9.23
C LYS A 160 1.19 3.79 10.54
N GLY A 161 1.58 4.44 11.64
CA GLY A 161 1.55 3.84 12.98
C GLY A 161 0.13 3.50 13.43
N ALA A 162 -0.83 4.37 13.18
CA ALA A 162 -2.25 4.11 13.45
C ALA A 162 -2.77 2.94 12.60
N ILE A 163 -2.43 2.91 11.32
CA ILE A 163 -2.84 1.81 10.41
C ILE A 163 -2.17 0.49 10.82
N GLU A 164 -0.90 0.47 11.20
CA GLU A 164 -0.27 -0.77 11.70
C GLU A 164 -0.96 -1.32 12.96
N ALA A 165 -1.46 -0.44 13.84
CA ALA A 165 -2.27 -0.86 14.98
C ALA A 165 -3.60 -1.49 14.52
N LEU A 166 -4.28 -0.91 13.52
CA LEU A 166 -5.48 -1.48 12.90
C LEU A 166 -5.18 -2.85 12.25
N VAL A 167 -4.10 -2.99 11.51
CA VAL A 167 -3.69 -4.26 10.88
C VAL A 167 -3.51 -5.35 11.92
N ARG A 168 -2.88 -5.06 13.07
CA ARG A 168 -2.76 -6.01 14.17
C ARG A 168 -4.13 -6.36 14.79
N GLY A 169 -5.02 -5.37 14.94
CA GLY A 169 -6.39 -5.59 15.39
C GLY A 169 -7.15 -6.51 14.43
N ILE A 170 -7.11 -6.24 13.14
CA ILE A 170 -7.73 -7.07 12.11
C ILE A 170 -7.19 -8.50 12.15
N ALA A 171 -5.87 -8.67 12.19
CA ALA A 171 -5.26 -9.99 12.28
C ALA A 171 -5.76 -10.78 13.51
N ARG A 172 -5.93 -10.10 14.65
CA ARG A 172 -6.39 -10.71 15.90
C ARG A 172 -7.87 -11.07 15.88
N GLU A 173 -8.71 -10.18 15.33
CA GLU A 173 -10.17 -10.34 15.38
C GLU A 173 -10.71 -11.19 14.25
N GLU A 174 -10.14 -11.04 13.04
CA GLU A 174 -10.61 -11.65 11.80
C GLU A 174 -9.90 -12.97 11.46
N GLY A 175 -8.80 -13.26 12.13
CA GLY A 175 -8.07 -14.53 11.95
C GLY A 175 -8.93 -15.78 12.16
N ARG A 176 -9.94 -15.72 13.05
CA ARG A 176 -10.92 -16.80 13.24
C ARG A 176 -11.76 -17.11 11.99
N TYR A 177 -11.84 -16.18 11.05
CA TYR A 177 -12.50 -16.35 9.76
C TYR A 177 -11.53 -16.67 8.62
N GLY A 178 -10.24 -16.87 8.95
CA GLY A 178 -9.19 -17.14 7.95
C GLY A 178 -8.64 -15.88 7.27
N VAL A 179 -9.06 -14.68 7.69
CA VAL A 179 -8.52 -13.42 7.13
C VAL A 179 -7.15 -13.15 7.73
N ARG A 180 -6.17 -12.84 6.87
CA ARG A 180 -4.82 -12.45 7.27
C ARG A 180 -4.61 -10.95 7.03
N ALA A 181 -3.83 -10.29 7.89
CA ALA A 181 -3.49 -8.89 7.70
C ALA A 181 -2.03 -8.65 8.13
N ASN A 182 -1.23 -8.08 7.24
CA ASN A 182 0.20 -7.85 7.47
C ASN A 182 0.63 -6.48 6.91
N ASN A 183 1.81 -6.04 7.33
CA ASN A 183 2.44 -4.81 6.85
C ASN A 183 3.75 -5.13 6.12
N VAL A 184 4.07 -4.32 5.11
CA VAL A 184 5.40 -4.22 4.50
C VAL A 184 5.96 -2.84 4.84
N ALA A 185 6.90 -2.78 5.78
CA ALA A 185 7.54 -1.52 6.19
C ALA A 185 8.71 -1.21 5.26
N VAL A 186 8.54 -0.17 4.44
CA VAL A 186 9.51 0.18 3.41
C VAL A 186 10.54 1.18 3.92
N GLY A 187 11.79 1.00 3.50
CA GLY A 187 12.86 2.00 3.63
C GLY A 187 12.73 3.11 2.59
N VAL A 188 13.84 3.75 2.23
CA VAL A 188 13.87 4.66 1.09
C VAL A 188 13.78 3.85 -0.20
N VAL A 189 12.77 4.14 -1.00
CA VAL A 189 12.49 3.47 -2.28
C VAL A 189 12.61 4.48 -3.41
N ASP A 190 13.30 4.11 -4.49
CA ASP A 190 13.45 4.95 -5.68
C ASP A 190 12.14 4.96 -6.51
N ALA A 191 11.07 5.44 -5.87
CA ALA A 191 9.75 5.57 -6.47
C ALA A 191 8.83 6.45 -5.63
N GLY A 192 7.65 6.75 -6.19
CA GLY A 192 6.57 7.42 -5.48
C GLY A 192 6.92 8.84 -5.10
N MET A 193 7.08 9.12 -3.82
CA MET A 193 7.34 10.45 -3.30
C MET A 193 8.81 10.87 -3.46
N PHE A 194 9.76 9.94 -3.32
CA PHE A 194 11.20 10.22 -3.31
C PHE A 194 11.69 10.97 -4.56
N PRO A 195 11.44 10.51 -5.81
CA PRO A 195 11.87 11.26 -7.00
C PRO A 195 11.31 12.68 -7.05
N LYS A 196 10.07 12.88 -6.60
CA LYS A 196 9.42 14.19 -6.57
C LYS A 196 10.06 15.15 -5.57
N LEU A 197 10.47 14.64 -4.41
CA LEU A 197 11.19 15.43 -3.40
C LEU A 197 12.57 15.85 -3.90
N VAL A 198 13.26 14.95 -4.62
CA VAL A 198 14.54 15.26 -5.28
C VAL A 198 14.37 16.31 -6.36
N GLU A 199 13.38 16.18 -7.24
CA GLU A 199 13.08 17.13 -8.32
C GLU A 199 12.76 18.53 -7.80
N ARG A 200 12.07 18.61 -6.64
CA ARG A 200 11.75 19.88 -5.96
C ARG A 200 12.90 20.47 -5.17
N GLY A 201 14.03 19.76 -5.08
CA GLY A 201 15.17 20.20 -4.29
C GLY A 201 14.95 20.12 -2.77
N GLU A 202 13.94 19.40 -2.31
CA GLU A 202 13.64 19.19 -0.89
C GLU A 202 14.61 18.19 -0.25
N LEU A 203 15.26 17.33 -1.05
CA LEU A 203 16.31 16.40 -0.63
C LEU A 203 17.63 16.78 -1.30
N SER A 204 18.62 17.16 -0.49
CA SER A 204 19.96 17.47 -0.99
C SER A 204 20.75 16.21 -1.33
N GLN A 205 21.79 16.34 -2.16
CA GLN A 205 22.72 15.25 -2.46
C GLN A 205 23.37 14.70 -1.18
N GLU A 206 23.70 15.58 -0.22
CA GLU A 206 24.23 15.18 1.09
C GLU A 206 23.28 14.27 1.86
N TRP A 207 21.96 14.55 1.79
CA TRP A 207 20.96 13.72 2.40
C TRP A 207 20.89 12.36 1.72
N ILE A 208 20.89 12.33 0.38
CA ILE A 208 20.89 11.08 -0.42
C ILE A 208 22.10 10.21 -0.07
N ASP A 209 23.29 10.81 -0.02
CA ASP A 209 24.51 10.12 0.32
C ASP A 209 24.50 9.60 1.77
N ALA A 210 23.97 10.38 2.70
CA ALA A 210 23.83 10.00 4.10
C ALA A 210 22.81 8.85 4.26
N ALA A 211 21.66 8.93 3.60
CA ALA A 211 20.66 7.87 3.62
C ALA A 211 21.21 6.56 3.03
N THR A 212 21.96 6.66 1.93
CA THR A 212 22.65 5.52 1.31
C THR A 212 23.69 4.92 2.25
N ARG A 213 24.53 5.75 2.89
CA ARG A 213 25.53 5.29 3.86
C ARG A 213 24.92 4.66 5.10
N ASN A 214 23.74 5.12 5.53
CA ASN A 214 23.01 4.59 6.69
C ASN A 214 22.23 3.31 6.38
N THR A 215 22.07 2.95 5.12
CA THR A 215 21.45 1.70 4.70
C THR A 215 22.54 0.63 4.52
N PRO A 216 22.51 -0.48 5.26
CA PRO A 216 23.53 -1.54 5.15
C PRO A 216 23.75 -2.06 3.74
N LEU A 217 22.70 -2.22 2.93
CA LEU A 217 22.83 -2.64 1.52
C LEU A 217 23.35 -1.54 0.58
N ARG A 218 23.63 -0.32 1.10
CA ARG A 218 24.28 0.78 0.37
C ARG A 218 23.54 1.24 -0.89
N ARG A 219 22.24 1.07 -0.94
CA ARG A 219 21.37 1.54 -2.01
C ARG A 219 19.94 1.73 -1.51
N PHE A 220 19.15 2.44 -2.26
CA PHE A 220 17.70 2.48 -2.07
C PHE A 220 17.04 1.21 -2.60
N GLY A 221 15.86 0.92 -2.09
CA GLY A 221 15.04 -0.17 -2.58
C GLY A 221 14.40 0.18 -3.92
N THR A 222 14.06 -0.83 -4.70
CA THR A 222 13.26 -0.67 -5.91
C THR A 222 11.78 -0.94 -5.62
N PRO A 223 10.84 -0.38 -6.40
CA PRO A 223 9.42 -0.71 -6.27
C PRO A 223 9.12 -2.21 -6.40
N GLN A 224 9.90 -2.92 -7.21
CA GLN A 224 9.73 -4.36 -7.41
C GLN A 224 10.07 -5.15 -6.14
N GLU A 225 11.10 -4.79 -5.38
CA GLU A 225 11.45 -5.46 -4.12
C GLU A 225 10.33 -5.32 -3.07
N ILE A 226 9.61 -4.20 -3.09
CA ILE A 226 8.43 -4.01 -2.25
C ILE A 226 7.26 -4.85 -2.76
N ALA A 227 7.04 -4.87 -4.07
CA ALA A 227 5.98 -5.63 -4.69
C ALA A 227 6.12 -7.14 -4.43
N ASP A 228 7.33 -7.69 -4.51
CA ASP A 228 7.62 -9.10 -4.23
C ASP A 228 7.21 -9.48 -2.80
N ALA A 229 7.52 -8.63 -1.82
CA ALA A 229 7.13 -8.84 -0.43
C ALA A 229 5.60 -8.76 -0.23
N VAL A 230 4.93 -7.83 -0.92
CA VAL A 230 3.46 -7.71 -0.87
C VAL A 230 2.80 -8.94 -1.48
N VAL A 231 3.25 -9.39 -2.65
CA VAL A 231 2.74 -10.60 -3.32
C VAL A 231 2.93 -11.84 -2.45
N PHE A 232 4.12 -12.01 -1.84
CA PHE A 232 4.39 -13.09 -0.89
C PHE A 232 3.39 -13.08 0.27
N LEU A 233 3.25 -11.96 0.98
CA LEU A 233 2.35 -11.84 2.14
C LEU A 233 0.87 -12.01 1.77
N ALA A 234 0.49 -11.64 0.55
CA ALA A 234 -0.88 -11.82 0.05
C ALA A 234 -1.19 -13.27 -0.32
N SER A 235 -0.21 -14.03 -0.78
CA SER A 235 -0.38 -15.39 -1.32
C SER A 235 -0.56 -16.48 -0.25
N GLU A 236 -0.92 -17.70 -0.69
CA GLU A 236 -0.98 -18.91 0.15
C GLU A 236 0.40 -19.34 0.69
N GLN A 237 1.51 -18.84 0.13
CA GLN A 237 2.85 -19.08 0.68
C GLN A 237 2.99 -18.49 2.11
N ALA A 238 2.25 -17.42 2.40
CA ALA A 238 2.20 -16.77 3.71
C ALA A 238 0.97 -17.18 4.55
N ARG A 239 0.34 -18.34 4.29
CA ARG A 239 -0.91 -18.77 4.95
C ARG A 239 -0.88 -18.87 6.46
N TYR A 240 0.32 -18.91 7.06
CA TYR A 240 0.51 -18.92 8.53
C TYR A 240 1.14 -17.64 9.05
N VAL A 241 1.17 -16.57 8.23
CA VAL A 241 1.71 -15.25 8.57
C VAL A 241 0.56 -14.25 8.68
N THR A 242 0.32 -13.74 9.88
CA THR A 242 -0.67 -12.66 10.11
C THR A 242 -0.24 -11.77 11.28
N GLY A 243 -0.61 -10.49 11.26
CA GLY A 243 -0.26 -9.50 12.26
C GLY A 243 1.20 -9.06 12.25
N GLN A 244 1.96 -9.41 11.20
CA GLN A 244 3.40 -9.15 11.13
C GLN A 244 3.71 -7.88 10.33
N THR A 245 4.86 -7.28 10.65
CA THR A 245 5.48 -6.23 9.85
C THR A 245 6.79 -6.77 9.27
N LEU A 246 6.83 -6.94 7.95
CA LEU A 246 8.04 -7.31 7.21
C LEU A 246 8.78 -6.03 6.80
N PHE A 247 10.00 -5.86 7.29
CA PHE A 247 10.85 -4.73 6.91
C PHE A 247 11.55 -5.03 5.58
N VAL A 248 11.30 -4.19 4.57
CA VAL A 248 11.98 -4.18 3.27
C VAL A 248 12.69 -2.84 3.13
N ASP A 249 13.77 -2.68 3.86
CA ASP A 249 14.43 -1.40 4.11
C ASP A 249 15.96 -1.43 3.90
N GLY A 250 16.48 -2.51 3.33
CA GLY A 250 17.93 -2.69 3.14
C GLY A 250 18.74 -2.72 4.44
N GLY A 251 18.09 -2.97 5.58
CA GLY A 251 18.67 -2.96 6.92
C GLY A 251 18.71 -1.57 7.57
N TYR A 252 18.04 -0.58 7.02
CA TYR A 252 18.03 0.80 7.55
C TYR A 252 17.63 0.89 9.04
N THR A 253 16.82 -0.02 9.53
CA THR A 253 16.34 -0.04 10.93
C THR A 253 17.18 -0.87 11.90
N LEU A 254 18.32 -1.40 11.46
CA LEU A 254 19.27 -2.14 12.31
C LEU A 254 20.10 -1.22 13.20
#